data_a68ae787546e07d81eb1bdc912caff38
#
_entry.id   a68ae787546e07d81eb1bdc912caff38
#
_cell.length_a   1.000
_cell.length_b   1.000
_cell.length_c   1.000
_cell.angle_alpha   90.00
_cell.angle_beta   90.00
_cell.angle_gamma   90.00
#
_symmetry.space_group_name_H-M   'P 1'
#
loop_
_entity.id
_entity.type
_entity.pdbx_description
1 polymer ?
#
loop_
_entity_poly.entity_id
_entity_poly.type
_entity_poly.pdbx_seq_one_letter_code
_entity_poly.pdbx_strand_id
1 'polypeptide(L)'
;MRQLFCYAEKIKSLLFLNLPLVKKVNESKYIHNALRQIHVNTPCSPISGFSISGLATYIQIPELNFCIDMGECPLSAIPLDHVFLTHAHGDHARCLMRHHSLRKMMGVERDSVYYIPECVSENAKAWIKSEAIFEGVAESKFRYPEIVPVTAGELQFLRYRKDIALEAFEVKHSIPTMGGTLYFYKKKLKDEFLGKDAAEIIELRKKGIEITREVYDPLVSFMGDCLGESLLDNSRVFQSKVLITECTFLDDEDEAMSKKKGHSHLKHIVHALNEMDGDIKCEKIILSHFSMKYSDKHIRDALEKGIP
;
A
#
# COMPACT_ATOMS: atom_id res chain seq x y z
N MET A 1 1.32 25.03 -22.58
CA MET A 1 0.60 24.00 -23.34
C MET A 1 1.46 22.78 -23.73
N ARG A 2 2.76 22.89 -24.08
CA ARG A 2 3.61 21.71 -24.39
C ARG A 2 4.03 20.87 -23.17
N GLN A 3 4.09 21.42 -21.98
CA GLN A 3 4.43 20.69 -20.74
C GLN A 3 3.29 19.81 -20.24
N LEU A 4 2.04 20.24 -20.34
CA LEU A 4 0.85 19.46 -20.00
C LEU A 4 0.71 18.17 -20.85
N PHE A 5 1.15 18.19 -22.11
CA PHE A 5 1.12 17.00 -22.98
C PHE A 5 2.10 15.89 -22.54
N CYS A 6 3.22 16.25 -21.92
CA CYS A 6 4.20 15.26 -21.43
C CYS A 6 3.70 14.53 -20.17
N TYR A 7 2.86 15.18 -19.37
CA TYR A 7 2.22 14.58 -18.21
C TYR A 7 1.09 13.62 -18.59
N ALA A 8 0.26 13.99 -19.56
CA ALA A 8 -0.82 13.13 -20.06
C ALA A 8 -0.32 11.78 -20.60
N GLU A 9 0.87 11.72 -21.18
CA GLU A 9 1.46 10.45 -21.61
C GLU A 9 2.01 9.60 -20.46
N LYS A 10 2.52 10.21 -19.40
CA LYS A 10 2.90 9.48 -18.17
C LYS A 10 1.68 8.97 -17.39
N ILE A 11 0.58 9.73 -17.37
CA ILE A 11 -0.66 9.40 -16.67
C ILE A 11 -1.53 8.37 -17.41
N LYS A 12 -1.28 8.08 -18.71
CA LYS A 12 -1.95 6.98 -19.44
C LYS A 12 -1.80 5.59 -18.77
N SER A 13 -1.01 5.48 -17.72
CA SER A 13 -0.84 4.27 -16.90
C SER A 13 -1.64 4.28 -15.59
N LEU A 14 -2.62 5.17 -15.41
CA LEU A 14 -3.56 5.10 -14.27
C LEU A 14 -4.40 3.83 -14.38
N LEU A 15 -4.28 2.95 -13.40
CA LEU A 15 -5.01 1.69 -13.33
C LEU A 15 -5.82 1.64 -12.03
N PHE A 16 -7.01 1.05 -12.13
CA PHE A 16 -8.03 1.08 -11.08
C PHE A 16 -8.20 -0.31 -10.46
N LEU A 17 -8.17 -0.39 -9.14
CA LEU A 17 -8.44 -1.62 -8.41
C LEU A 17 -9.94 -1.99 -8.34
N ASN A 18 -10.83 -1.22 -8.98
CA ASN A 18 -12.27 -1.38 -8.84
C ASN A 18 -13.02 -1.73 -10.15
N LEU A 19 -12.33 -2.09 -11.25
CA LEU A 19 -13.02 -2.26 -12.52
C LEU A 19 -13.21 -3.73 -12.91
N PRO A 20 -14.41 -4.32 -12.73
CA PRO A 20 -14.80 -5.48 -13.51
C PRO A 20 -15.36 -5.03 -14.87
N LEU A 21 -14.89 -5.65 -15.93
CA LEU A 21 -15.56 -5.64 -17.25
C LEU A 21 -16.90 -6.39 -17.11
N VAL A 22 -18.00 -5.70 -16.88
CA VAL A 22 -19.31 -6.35 -16.82
C VAL A 22 -20.35 -5.64 -17.66
N LYS A 23 -20.87 -6.38 -18.64
CA LYS A 23 -22.12 -6.08 -19.32
C LYS A 23 -23.29 -6.21 -18.32
N LYS A 24 -24.29 -5.31 -18.42
CA LYS A 24 -25.57 -5.22 -17.66
C LYS A 24 -25.86 -6.35 -16.67
N VAL A 25 -26.03 -6.02 -15.39
CA VAL A 25 -26.23 -6.99 -14.33
C VAL A 25 -27.40 -6.59 -13.41
N ASN A 26 -28.25 -7.56 -13.06
CA ASN A 26 -29.31 -7.50 -12.06
C ASN A 26 -28.76 -7.23 -10.65
N GLU A 27 -29.50 -6.54 -9.79
CA GLU A 27 -29.10 -6.05 -8.46
C GLU A 27 -28.44 -7.12 -7.55
N SER A 28 -28.85 -8.39 -7.64
CA SER A 28 -28.25 -9.50 -6.88
C SER A 28 -26.81 -9.83 -7.30
N LYS A 29 -26.35 -9.36 -8.45
CA LYS A 29 -25.00 -9.56 -8.98
C LYS A 29 -24.01 -8.48 -8.52
N TYR A 30 -24.47 -7.36 -7.97
CA TYR A 30 -23.61 -6.29 -7.46
C TYR A 30 -22.71 -6.77 -6.33
N ILE A 31 -23.24 -7.53 -5.38
CA ILE A 31 -22.45 -8.04 -4.23
C ILE A 31 -21.37 -9.02 -4.70
N HIS A 32 -21.69 -9.89 -5.67
CA HIS A 32 -20.73 -10.91 -6.14
C HIS A 32 -19.59 -10.33 -6.98
N ASN A 33 -19.86 -9.28 -7.74
CA ASN A 33 -18.85 -8.58 -8.53
C ASN A 33 -18.06 -7.54 -7.69
N ALA A 34 -18.67 -6.99 -6.65
CA ALA A 34 -18.04 -6.03 -5.75
C ALA A 34 -16.82 -6.63 -5.01
N LEU A 35 -16.81 -7.94 -4.77
CA LEU A 35 -15.70 -8.63 -4.07
C LEU A 35 -14.66 -9.23 -5.04
N ARG A 36 -14.75 -8.95 -6.34
CA ARG A 36 -13.79 -9.47 -7.31
C ARG A 36 -12.44 -8.77 -7.17
N GLN A 37 -11.43 -9.55 -6.86
CA GLN A 37 -10.05 -9.11 -6.84
C GLN A 37 -9.60 -8.65 -8.25
N ILE A 38 -8.93 -7.51 -8.30
CA ILE A 38 -8.37 -6.94 -9.51
C ILE A 38 -6.85 -7.14 -9.53
N HIS A 39 -6.31 -7.39 -10.71
CA HIS A 39 -4.89 -7.58 -10.95
C HIS A 39 -4.34 -6.46 -11.82
N VAL A 40 -3.21 -5.88 -11.39
CA VAL A 40 -2.52 -4.81 -12.07
C VAL A 40 -1.06 -5.19 -12.27
N ASN A 41 -0.62 -5.24 -13.52
CA ASN A 41 0.81 -5.39 -13.80
C ASN A 41 1.53 -4.07 -13.55
N THR A 42 2.60 -4.12 -12.76
CA THR A 42 3.43 -2.96 -12.44
C THR A 42 4.90 -3.21 -12.75
N PRO A 43 5.74 -2.18 -12.84
CA PRO A 43 7.16 -2.32 -13.15
C PRO A 43 7.96 -3.11 -12.13
N CYS A 44 7.48 -3.21 -10.88
CA CYS A 44 8.21 -3.87 -9.80
C CYS A 44 7.61 -5.19 -9.34
N SER A 45 6.30 -5.40 -9.53
CA SER A 45 5.58 -6.63 -9.15
C SER A 45 4.15 -6.55 -9.63
N PRO A 46 3.50 -7.66 -9.99
CA PRO A 46 2.05 -7.69 -10.09
C PRO A 46 1.43 -7.30 -8.74
N ILE A 47 0.45 -6.40 -8.78
CA ILE A 47 -0.33 -5.99 -7.62
C ILE A 47 -1.75 -6.48 -7.82
N SER A 48 -2.35 -7.03 -6.78
CA SER A 48 -3.74 -7.44 -6.81
C SER A 48 -4.44 -7.01 -5.54
N GLY A 49 -5.77 -6.79 -5.61
CA GLY A 49 -6.48 -6.36 -4.43
C GLY A 49 -7.92 -5.99 -4.68
N PHE A 50 -8.51 -5.47 -3.64
CA PHE A 50 -9.84 -4.93 -3.59
C PHE A 50 -9.84 -3.72 -2.65
N SER A 51 -10.47 -2.64 -3.05
CA SER A 51 -10.57 -1.45 -2.20
C SER A 51 -11.79 -0.62 -2.58
N ILE A 52 -12.79 -0.63 -1.72
CA ILE A 52 -14.00 0.20 -1.80
C ILE A 52 -14.26 0.80 -0.43
N SER A 53 -14.39 2.11 -0.37
CA SER A 53 -14.60 2.88 0.85
C SER A 53 -15.74 2.32 1.70
N GLY A 54 -15.47 2.06 2.98
CA GLY A 54 -16.42 1.53 3.96
C GLY A 54 -16.77 0.05 3.78
N LEU A 55 -16.35 -0.60 2.69
CA LEU A 55 -16.66 -2.01 2.46
C LEU A 55 -15.48 -2.92 2.83
N ALA A 56 -14.38 -2.82 2.12
CA ALA A 56 -13.15 -3.54 2.44
C ALA A 56 -11.97 -2.99 1.64
N THR A 57 -10.77 -3.09 2.23
CA THR A 57 -9.50 -2.81 1.56
C THR A 57 -8.48 -3.89 1.90
N TYR A 58 -7.88 -4.48 0.87
CA TYR A 58 -6.66 -5.26 0.94
C TYR A 58 -5.92 -5.14 -0.40
N ILE A 59 -4.61 -4.91 -0.37
CA ILE A 59 -3.80 -4.78 -1.57
C ILE A 59 -2.57 -5.67 -1.43
N GLN A 60 -2.43 -6.65 -2.29
CA GLN A 60 -1.40 -7.68 -2.24
C GLN A 60 -0.28 -7.39 -3.23
N ILE A 61 0.96 -7.58 -2.78
CA ILE A 61 2.18 -7.52 -3.57
C ILE A 61 2.92 -8.85 -3.37
N PRO A 62 2.49 -9.93 -4.07
CA PRO A 62 2.91 -11.29 -3.76
C PRO A 62 4.42 -11.51 -3.85
N GLU A 63 5.11 -10.91 -4.82
CA GLU A 63 6.56 -11.04 -4.98
C GLU A 63 7.35 -10.39 -3.83
N LEU A 64 6.77 -9.41 -3.16
CA LEU A 64 7.31 -8.83 -1.95
C LEU A 64 6.84 -9.56 -0.68
N ASN A 65 5.96 -10.57 -0.83
CA ASN A 65 5.32 -11.29 0.28
C ASN A 65 4.61 -10.33 1.25
N PHE A 66 3.87 -9.34 0.69
CA PHE A 66 3.35 -8.19 1.43
C PHE A 66 1.89 -7.92 1.08
N CYS A 67 1.12 -7.50 2.08
CA CYS A 67 -0.24 -7.02 1.92
C CYS A 67 -0.40 -5.68 2.65
N ILE A 68 -1.09 -4.75 2.03
CA ILE A 68 -1.52 -3.49 2.63
C ILE A 68 -2.97 -3.68 3.04
N ASP A 69 -3.25 -3.51 4.33
CA ASP A 69 -4.54 -3.73 4.97
C ASP A 69 -5.08 -5.16 4.85
N MET A 70 -6.07 -5.48 5.66
CA MET A 70 -6.74 -6.78 5.71
C MET A 70 -8.22 -6.59 6.08
N GLY A 71 -8.91 -5.73 5.33
CA GLY A 71 -10.35 -5.53 5.48
C GLY A 71 -11.18 -6.72 4.99
N GLU A 72 -10.61 -7.55 4.10
CA GLU A 72 -11.09 -8.86 3.71
C GLU A 72 -9.89 -9.80 3.55
N CYS A 73 -10.07 -11.11 3.76
CA CYS A 73 -9.02 -12.10 3.66
C CYS A 73 -9.31 -13.13 2.55
N PRO A 74 -8.93 -12.85 1.30
CA PRO A 74 -9.05 -13.82 0.22
C PRO A 74 -8.02 -14.94 0.38
N LEU A 75 -8.28 -16.09 -0.24
CA LEU A 75 -7.35 -17.24 -0.19
C LEU A 75 -5.94 -16.88 -0.67
N SER A 76 -5.83 -15.98 -1.62
CA SER A 76 -4.53 -15.49 -2.14
C SER A 76 -3.70 -14.69 -1.13
N ALA A 77 -4.32 -14.13 -0.08
CA ALA A 77 -3.62 -13.41 0.99
C ALA A 77 -3.01 -14.35 2.03
N ILE A 78 -3.56 -15.56 2.19
CA ILE A 78 -3.15 -16.51 3.24
C ILE A 78 -1.63 -16.83 3.22
N PRO A 79 -0.97 -17.02 2.08
CA PRO A 79 0.46 -17.30 2.05
C PRO A 79 1.35 -16.08 2.35
N LEU A 80 0.80 -14.85 2.38
CA LEU A 80 1.59 -13.65 2.61
C LEU A 80 1.97 -13.52 4.09
N ASP A 81 3.26 -13.37 4.36
CA ASP A 81 3.77 -13.29 5.74
C ASP A 81 3.57 -11.91 6.36
N HIS A 82 3.61 -10.85 5.56
CA HIS A 82 3.65 -9.46 6.02
C HIS A 82 2.37 -8.72 5.68
N VAL A 83 1.75 -8.11 6.69
CA VAL A 83 0.60 -7.20 6.52
C VAL A 83 0.93 -5.88 7.18
N PHE A 84 0.81 -4.79 6.43
CA PHE A 84 0.88 -3.43 6.96
C PHE A 84 -0.55 -2.92 7.16
N LEU A 85 -0.91 -2.60 8.39
CA LEU A 85 -2.17 -1.96 8.70
C LEU A 85 -2.00 -0.44 8.63
N THR A 86 -2.67 0.20 7.68
CA THR A 86 -2.59 1.66 7.54
C THR A 86 -3.28 2.36 8.71
N HIS A 87 -4.44 1.87 9.13
CA HIS A 87 -5.22 2.38 10.25
C HIS A 87 -6.28 1.35 10.70
N ALA A 88 -6.98 1.66 11.80
CA ALA A 88 -7.82 0.69 12.49
C ALA A 88 -9.33 0.77 12.11
N HIS A 89 -9.72 1.39 10.98
CA HIS A 89 -11.11 1.26 10.52
C HIS A 89 -11.42 -0.19 10.12
N GLY A 90 -12.69 -0.60 10.31
CA GLY A 90 -13.10 -1.98 10.12
C GLY A 90 -12.92 -2.50 8.69
N ASP A 91 -13.09 -1.65 7.69
CA ASP A 91 -12.87 -1.98 6.28
C ASP A 91 -11.38 -2.12 5.90
N HIS A 92 -10.46 -1.85 6.83
CA HIS A 92 -9.02 -2.07 6.68
C HIS A 92 -8.48 -3.16 7.61
N ALA A 93 -9.06 -3.36 8.80
CA ALA A 93 -8.46 -4.17 9.85
C ALA A 93 -9.21 -5.48 10.18
N ARG A 94 -10.51 -5.57 9.92
CA ARG A 94 -11.40 -6.59 10.51
C ARG A 94 -11.01 -8.06 10.26
N CYS A 95 -10.19 -8.35 9.26
CA CYS A 95 -9.80 -9.71 8.92
C CYS A 95 -8.37 -10.09 9.36
N LEU A 96 -7.68 -9.31 10.22
CA LEU A 96 -6.34 -9.65 10.72
C LEU A 96 -6.32 -10.99 11.44
N MET A 97 -7.25 -11.21 12.38
CA MET A 97 -7.34 -12.49 13.11
C MET A 97 -7.71 -13.63 12.18
N ARG A 98 -8.66 -13.42 11.26
CA ARG A 98 -9.03 -14.42 10.25
C ARG A 98 -7.84 -14.84 9.39
N HIS A 99 -7.02 -13.89 8.94
CA HIS A 99 -5.79 -14.17 8.20
C HIS A 99 -4.84 -15.05 9.02
N HIS A 100 -4.59 -14.69 10.27
CA HIS A 100 -3.75 -15.47 11.18
C HIS A 100 -4.28 -16.90 11.37
N SER A 101 -5.58 -17.06 11.69
CA SER A 101 -6.22 -18.35 11.90
C SER A 101 -6.19 -19.24 10.65
N LEU A 102 -6.50 -18.68 9.47
CA LEU A 102 -6.47 -19.44 8.21
C LEU A 102 -5.07 -19.92 7.85
N ARG A 103 -4.03 -19.10 8.09
CA ARG A 103 -2.63 -19.52 7.90
C ARG A 103 -2.31 -20.77 8.73
N LYS A 104 -2.70 -20.78 10.01
CA LYS A 104 -2.50 -21.94 10.89
C LYS A 104 -3.27 -23.16 10.41
N MET A 105 -4.54 -23.00 10.02
CA MET A 105 -5.38 -24.08 9.50
C MET A 105 -4.81 -24.69 8.22
N MET A 106 -4.19 -23.89 7.36
CA MET A 106 -3.59 -24.34 6.10
C MET A 106 -2.14 -24.81 6.26
N GLY A 107 -1.62 -24.89 7.47
CA GLY A 107 -0.27 -25.40 7.75
C GLY A 107 0.86 -24.47 7.32
N VAL A 108 0.61 -23.17 7.21
CA VAL A 108 1.68 -22.21 6.94
C VAL A 108 2.55 -22.11 8.20
N GLU A 109 3.81 -22.53 8.09
CA GLU A 109 4.72 -22.67 9.25
C GLU A 109 5.14 -21.31 9.83
N ARG A 110 5.41 -20.32 8.96
CA ARG A 110 5.82 -18.98 9.40
C ARG A 110 4.66 -18.25 10.04
N ASP A 111 4.96 -17.53 11.11
CA ASP A 111 3.98 -16.63 11.72
C ASP A 111 3.72 -15.44 10.80
N SER A 112 2.49 -14.94 10.82
CA SER A 112 2.16 -13.66 10.22
C SER A 112 2.79 -12.53 11.01
N VAL A 113 3.30 -11.53 10.31
CA VAL A 113 3.89 -10.32 10.88
C VAL A 113 3.03 -9.12 10.51
N TYR A 114 2.50 -8.46 11.50
CA TYR A 114 1.63 -7.30 11.33
C TYR A 114 2.37 -6.02 11.73
N TYR A 115 2.64 -5.18 10.75
CA TYR A 115 3.18 -3.82 10.94
C TYR A 115 2.01 -2.90 11.23
N ILE A 116 1.91 -2.43 12.45
CA ILE A 116 0.73 -1.68 12.94
C ILE A 116 1.20 -0.34 13.51
N PRO A 117 0.51 0.80 13.23
CA PRO A 117 0.84 2.07 13.85
C PRO A 117 1.01 1.93 15.36
N GLU A 118 2.12 2.43 15.92
CA GLU A 118 2.49 2.23 17.33
C GLU A 118 1.34 2.61 18.28
N CYS A 119 0.67 3.75 18.00
CA CYS A 119 -0.40 4.26 18.84
C CYS A 119 -1.63 3.35 18.98
N VAL A 120 -1.81 2.36 18.09
CA VAL A 120 -2.93 1.39 18.14
C VAL A 120 -2.46 -0.06 18.30
N SER A 121 -1.17 -0.32 18.39
CA SER A 121 -0.60 -1.68 18.40
C SER A 121 -1.07 -2.51 19.59
N GLU A 122 -1.13 -1.93 20.78
CA GLU A 122 -1.63 -2.62 21.98
C GLU A 122 -3.14 -2.90 21.90
N ASN A 123 -3.91 -1.97 21.33
CA ASN A 123 -5.34 -2.18 21.09
C ASN A 123 -5.57 -3.32 20.08
N ALA A 124 -4.74 -3.42 19.05
CA ALA A 124 -4.79 -4.51 18.10
C ALA A 124 -4.51 -5.87 18.76
N LYS A 125 -3.51 -5.95 19.63
CA LYS A 125 -3.24 -7.16 20.45
C LYS A 125 -4.45 -7.56 21.30
N ALA A 126 -5.03 -6.59 22.01
CA ALA A 126 -6.20 -6.83 22.85
C ALA A 126 -7.41 -7.29 22.02
N TRP A 127 -7.64 -6.70 20.87
CA TRP A 127 -8.71 -7.10 19.96
C TRP A 127 -8.50 -8.51 19.41
N ILE A 128 -7.32 -8.83 18.89
CA ILE A 128 -6.99 -10.19 18.41
C ILE A 128 -7.19 -11.24 19.49
N LYS A 129 -6.77 -10.92 20.73
CA LYS A 129 -7.00 -11.79 21.89
C LYS A 129 -8.48 -12.00 22.15
N SER A 130 -9.27 -10.92 22.17
CA SER A 130 -10.70 -10.96 22.43
C SER A 130 -11.45 -11.77 21.36
N GLU A 131 -11.08 -11.63 20.11
CA GLU A 131 -11.65 -12.39 18.99
C GLU A 131 -11.32 -13.89 19.13
N ALA A 132 -10.07 -14.24 19.47
CA ALA A 132 -9.67 -15.63 19.70
C ALA A 132 -10.48 -16.27 20.86
N ILE A 133 -10.68 -15.55 21.97
CA ILE A 133 -11.50 -16.00 23.09
C ILE A 133 -12.95 -16.18 22.65
N PHE A 134 -13.49 -15.26 21.85
CA PHE A 134 -14.85 -15.35 21.29
C PHE A 134 -15.02 -16.58 20.39
N GLU A 135 -13.99 -16.96 19.64
CA GLU A 135 -13.95 -18.21 18.85
C GLU A 135 -13.76 -19.48 19.72
N GLY A 136 -13.64 -19.35 21.03
CA GLY A 136 -13.48 -20.46 21.96
C GLY A 136 -12.05 -21.01 22.08
N VAL A 137 -11.05 -20.26 21.60
CA VAL A 137 -9.65 -20.63 21.74
C VAL A 137 -9.19 -20.37 23.18
N ALA A 138 -8.76 -21.43 23.88
CA ALA A 138 -8.21 -21.28 25.24
C ALA A 138 -6.95 -20.40 25.20
N GLU A 139 -6.84 -19.43 26.10
CA GLU A 139 -5.73 -18.49 26.15
C GLU A 139 -4.35 -19.18 26.19
N SER A 140 -4.24 -20.29 26.91
CA SER A 140 -3.02 -21.10 27.00
C SER A 140 -2.61 -21.77 25.67
N LYS A 141 -3.52 -21.84 24.70
CA LYS A 141 -3.30 -22.45 23.37
C LYS A 141 -3.21 -21.40 22.26
N PHE A 142 -3.54 -20.16 22.57
CA PHE A 142 -3.52 -19.09 21.58
C PHE A 142 -2.08 -18.66 21.30
N ARG A 143 -1.68 -18.77 20.04
CA ARG A 143 -0.40 -18.28 19.55
C ARG A 143 -0.61 -16.97 18.80
N TYR A 144 -0.14 -15.89 19.38
CA TYR A 144 -0.28 -14.56 18.79
C TYR A 144 0.48 -14.43 17.48
N PRO A 145 -0.02 -13.65 16.52
CA PRO A 145 0.81 -13.18 15.41
C PRO A 145 1.94 -12.28 15.93
N GLU A 146 2.99 -12.13 15.18
CA GLU A 146 4.03 -11.13 15.49
C GLU A 146 3.47 -9.73 15.14
N ILE A 147 3.35 -8.85 16.13
CA ILE A 147 2.96 -7.46 15.93
C ILE A 147 4.21 -6.59 16.08
N VAL A 148 4.53 -5.88 15.02
CA VAL A 148 5.64 -4.93 14.95
C VAL A 148 5.04 -3.53 14.94
N PRO A 149 5.16 -2.77 16.04
CA PRO A 149 4.78 -1.37 16.04
C PRO A 149 5.61 -0.59 15.03
N VAL A 150 4.97 0.32 14.28
CA VAL A 150 5.66 1.19 13.32
C VAL A 150 5.51 2.65 13.70
N THR A 151 6.62 3.37 13.58
CA THR A 151 6.74 4.80 13.85
C THR A 151 7.13 5.54 12.58
N ALA A 152 6.61 6.75 12.40
CA ALA A 152 6.92 7.54 11.22
C ALA A 152 8.42 7.89 11.12
N GLY A 153 8.99 7.77 9.92
CA GLY A 153 10.39 8.06 9.62
C GLY A 153 11.38 6.97 10.02
N GLU A 154 10.91 5.88 10.64
CA GLU A 154 11.77 4.75 10.96
C GLU A 154 11.85 3.78 9.77
N LEU A 155 13.08 3.52 9.32
CA LEU A 155 13.37 2.54 8.26
C LEU A 155 13.71 1.20 8.89
N GLN A 156 12.93 0.15 8.57
CA GLN A 156 13.13 -1.18 9.10
C GLN A 156 13.05 -2.25 8.00
N PHE A 157 13.87 -3.31 8.12
CA PHE A 157 13.74 -4.45 7.21
C PHE A 157 12.51 -5.27 7.52
N LEU A 158 11.84 -5.77 6.49
CA LEU A 158 10.76 -6.74 6.68
C LEU A 158 11.30 -8.01 7.33
N ARG A 159 10.54 -8.55 8.27
CA ARG A 159 10.90 -9.81 8.92
C ARG A 159 11.13 -10.90 7.87
N TYR A 160 12.14 -11.72 8.06
CA TYR A 160 12.57 -12.76 7.11
C TYR A 160 13.10 -12.27 5.76
N ARG A 161 13.19 -10.94 5.53
CA ARG A 161 13.72 -10.32 4.31
C ARG A 161 14.90 -9.41 4.67
N LYS A 162 16.00 -9.53 3.90
CA LYS A 162 17.20 -8.67 4.06
C LYS A 162 17.38 -7.71 2.90
N ASP A 163 16.46 -7.78 1.95
CA ASP A 163 16.47 -7.04 0.68
C ASP A 163 15.31 -6.06 0.55
N ILE A 164 14.31 -6.12 1.44
CA ILE A 164 13.17 -5.22 1.46
C ILE A 164 13.11 -4.47 2.78
N ALA A 165 13.13 -3.16 2.71
CA ALA A 165 12.93 -2.27 3.84
C ALA A 165 11.61 -1.51 3.71
N LEU A 166 11.01 -1.15 4.83
CA LEU A 166 9.79 -0.38 4.97
C LEU A 166 10.09 0.90 5.76
N GLU A 167 9.66 2.03 5.26
CA GLU A 167 9.60 3.30 5.99
C GLU A 167 8.13 3.76 6.05
N ALA A 168 7.60 3.94 7.26
CA ALA A 168 6.27 4.47 7.46
C ALA A 168 6.28 5.99 7.59
N PHE A 169 5.17 6.65 7.25
CA PHE A 169 4.97 8.09 7.39
C PHE A 169 3.52 8.40 7.77
N GLU A 170 3.32 9.49 8.49
CA GLU A 170 1.98 9.93 8.88
C GLU A 170 1.22 10.53 7.70
N VAL A 171 -0.10 10.29 7.68
CA VAL A 171 -1.05 10.94 6.78
C VAL A 171 -2.24 11.48 7.57
N LYS A 172 -2.89 12.51 7.05
CA LYS A 172 -4.02 13.16 7.73
C LYS A 172 -5.31 12.44 7.42
N HIS A 173 -5.91 11.86 8.44
CA HIS A 173 -7.21 11.19 8.37
C HIS A 173 -8.02 11.46 9.64
N SER A 174 -9.24 10.88 9.74
CA SER A 174 -10.12 11.00 10.91
C SER A 174 -9.59 10.29 12.16
N ILE A 175 -8.74 9.27 11.99
CA ILE A 175 -8.02 8.56 13.05
C ILE A 175 -6.54 8.45 12.67
N PRO A 176 -5.64 8.11 13.62
CA PRO A 176 -4.23 7.91 13.32
C PRO A 176 -4.03 6.94 12.16
N THR A 177 -3.41 7.41 11.10
CA THR A 177 -3.23 6.68 9.85
C THR A 177 -1.81 6.85 9.35
N MET A 178 -1.23 5.79 8.82
CA MET A 178 0.08 5.78 8.20
C MET A 178 0.03 5.28 6.77
N GLY A 179 0.82 5.93 5.93
CA GLY A 179 1.29 5.37 4.67
C GLY A 179 2.64 4.71 4.86
N GLY A 180 3.18 4.16 3.77
CA GLY A 180 4.51 3.55 3.79
C GLY A 180 5.16 3.50 2.43
N THR A 181 6.48 3.34 2.42
CA THR A 181 7.28 3.08 1.23
C THR A 181 8.09 1.81 1.41
N LEU A 182 7.97 0.90 0.46
CA LEU A 182 8.79 -0.29 0.36
C LEU A 182 10.00 0.00 -0.52
N TYR A 183 11.18 -0.28 -0.01
CA TYR A 183 12.45 -0.07 -0.70
C TYR A 183 13.12 -1.41 -1.01
N PHE A 184 13.72 -1.52 -2.18
CA PHE A 184 14.68 -2.56 -2.47
C PHE A 184 16.05 -2.14 -1.97
N TYR A 185 16.59 -2.88 -1.01
CA TYR A 185 17.91 -2.66 -0.46
C TYR A 185 18.97 -3.43 -1.22
N LYS A 186 20.06 -2.77 -1.53
CA LYS A 186 21.26 -3.40 -2.09
C LYS A 186 22.52 -2.64 -1.71
N LYS A 187 23.65 -3.34 -1.71
CA LYS A 187 24.96 -2.69 -1.62
C LYS A 187 25.53 -2.49 -3.02
N LYS A 188 25.92 -1.27 -3.34
CA LYS A 188 26.62 -0.92 -4.59
C LYS A 188 28.04 -0.52 -4.28
N LEU A 189 28.97 -0.80 -5.20
CA LEU A 189 30.32 -0.29 -5.13
C LEU A 189 30.29 1.24 -5.08
N LYS A 190 31.11 1.86 -4.24
CA LYS A 190 31.27 3.32 -4.21
C LYS A 190 31.89 3.80 -5.52
N ASP A 191 31.50 5.00 -5.94
CA ASP A 191 31.88 5.53 -7.27
C ASP A 191 33.42 5.67 -7.42
N GLU A 192 34.14 5.92 -6.32
CA GLU A 192 35.60 6.00 -6.28
C GLU A 192 36.33 4.67 -6.57
N PHE A 193 35.60 3.54 -6.50
CA PHE A 193 36.12 2.21 -6.81
C PHE A 193 35.61 1.63 -8.12
N LEU A 194 34.82 2.39 -8.88
CA LEU A 194 34.35 1.97 -10.20
C LEU A 194 35.54 1.86 -11.15
N GLY A 195 35.59 0.77 -11.94
CA GLY A 195 36.67 0.50 -12.88
C GLY A 195 37.90 -0.20 -12.31
N LYS A 196 37.98 -0.42 -10.98
CA LYS A 196 39.03 -1.25 -10.37
C LYS A 196 38.81 -2.72 -10.68
N ASP A 197 39.89 -3.46 -10.86
CA ASP A 197 39.81 -4.90 -11.07
C ASP A 197 39.47 -5.68 -9.79
N ALA A 198 39.14 -6.96 -9.96
CA ALA A 198 38.70 -7.80 -8.84
C ALA A 198 39.79 -7.97 -7.76
N ALA A 199 41.09 -7.99 -8.15
CA ALA A 199 42.20 -8.15 -7.22
C ALA A 199 42.39 -6.89 -6.38
N GLU A 200 42.31 -5.72 -6.96
CA GLU A 200 42.33 -4.43 -6.24
C GLU A 200 41.17 -4.34 -5.23
N ILE A 201 39.98 -4.75 -5.61
CA ILE A 201 38.77 -4.74 -4.74
C ILE A 201 38.98 -5.69 -3.55
N ILE A 202 39.54 -6.87 -3.78
CA ILE A 202 39.88 -7.84 -2.71
C ILE A 202 40.90 -7.26 -1.75
N GLU A 203 41.94 -6.63 -2.26
CA GLU A 203 43.01 -6.02 -1.41
C GLU A 203 42.45 -4.86 -0.56
N LEU A 204 41.58 -4.02 -1.11
CA LEU A 204 40.89 -2.97 -0.35
C LEU A 204 40.06 -3.56 0.79
N ARG A 205 39.31 -4.65 0.53
CA ARG A 205 38.55 -5.37 1.57
C ARG A 205 39.45 -5.95 2.66
N LYS A 206 40.56 -6.56 2.28
CA LYS A 206 41.54 -7.10 3.26
C LYS A 206 42.13 -6.01 4.16
N LYS A 207 42.28 -4.79 3.64
CA LYS A 207 42.70 -3.60 4.39
C LYS A 207 41.57 -2.99 5.25
N GLY A 208 40.38 -3.58 5.29
CA GLY A 208 39.25 -3.09 6.08
C GLY A 208 38.55 -1.84 5.50
N ILE A 209 38.87 -1.49 4.23
CA ILE A 209 38.27 -0.33 3.59
C ILE A 209 36.83 -0.69 3.16
N GLU A 210 35.86 0.11 3.58
CA GLU A 210 34.47 -0.05 3.17
C GLU A 210 34.26 0.44 1.72
N ILE A 211 34.18 -0.53 0.82
CA ILE A 211 34.14 -0.29 -0.62
C ILE A 211 32.72 -0.15 -1.18
N THR A 212 31.69 -0.42 -0.37
CA THR A 212 30.28 -0.37 -0.81
C THR A 212 29.52 0.72 -0.09
N ARG A 213 28.47 1.20 -0.74
CA ARG A 213 27.44 2.06 -0.14
C ARG A 213 26.09 1.36 -0.17
N GLU A 214 25.28 1.63 0.83
CA GLU A 214 23.91 1.18 0.87
C GLU A 214 23.05 2.00 -0.08
N VAL A 215 22.12 1.34 -0.75
CA VAL A 215 21.18 1.97 -1.68
C VAL A 215 19.80 1.41 -1.40
N TYR A 216 18.86 2.31 -1.23
CA TYR A 216 17.44 2.02 -1.03
C TYR A 216 16.68 2.56 -2.24
N ASP A 217 16.30 1.66 -3.16
CA ASP A 217 15.52 2.01 -4.36
C ASP A 217 14.03 1.94 -4.01
N PRO A 218 13.27 3.05 -4.03
CA PRO A 218 11.86 3.04 -3.68
C PRO A 218 11.03 2.30 -4.74
N LEU A 219 10.34 1.24 -4.32
CA LEU A 219 9.56 0.37 -5.20
C LEU A 219 8.08 0.78 -5.23
N VAL A 220 7.45 0.73 -4.07
CA VAL A 220 6.01 0.97 -3.93
C VAL A 220 5.79 1.90 -2.74
N SER A 221 5.12 3.00 -2.97
CA SER A 221 4.55 3.84 -1.90
C SER A 221 3.04 3.68 -1.86
N PHE A 222 2.47 3.71 -0.66
CA PHE A 222 1.03 3.63 -0.43
C PHE A 222 0.62 4.61 0.66
N MET A 223 -0.53 5.27 0.47
CA MET A 223 -0.95 6.37 1.33
C MET A 223 -1.85 5.94 2.50
N GLY A 224 -2.65 4.86 2.33
CA GLY A 224 -3.81 4.64 3.21
C GLY A 224 -4.90 5.69 2.97
N ASP A 225 -5.92 5.71 3.83
CA ASP A 225 -6.96 6.75 3.77
C ASP A 225 -6.41 8.08 4.26
N CYS A 226 -6.62 9.15 3.47
CA CYS A 226 -6.03 10.43 3.81
C CYS A 226 -6.67 11.62 3.09
N LEU A 227 -6.51 12.79 3.68
CA LEU A 227 -6.73 14.06 2.98
C LEU A 227 -5.73 14.22 1.82
N GLY A 228 -6.17 14.78 0.70
CA GLY A 228 -5.35 14.94 -0.50
C GLY A 228 -4.07 15.74 -0.29
N GLU A 229 -4.04 16.66 0.68
CA GLU A 229 -2.83 17.42 1.06
C GLU A 229 -1.70 16.53 1.60
N SER A 230 -2.02 15.33 2.13
CA SER A 230 -1.03 14.37 2.60
C SER A 230 -0.09 13.90 1.49
N LEU A 231 -0.49 13.99 0.22
CA LEU A 231 0.37 13.70 -0.93
C LEU A 231 1.53 14.70 -1.04
N LEU A 232 1.25 15.99 -0.84
CA LEU A 232 2.28 17.04 -0.87
C LEU A 232 3.14 17.03 0.40
N ASP A 233 2.53 16.79 1.55
CA ASP A 233 3.25 16.64 2.82
C ASP A 233 4.27 15.47 2.76
N ASN A 234 3.97 14.45 1.97
CA ASN A 234 4.80 13.26 1.76
C ASN A 234 5.30 13.14 0.32
N SER A 235 5.70 14.22 -0.31
CA SER A 235 6.05 14.30 -1.75
C SER A 235 7.08 13.26 -2.22
N ARG A 236 7.87 12.68 -1.31
CA ARG A 236 8.80 11.57 -1.62
C ARG A 236 8.10 10.33 -2.19
N VAL A 237 6.78 10.14 -1.98
CA VAL A 237 6.03 9.02 -2.55
C VAL A 237 6.05 9.02 -4.07
N PHE A 238 6.19 10.20 -4.70
CA PHE A 238 6.30 10.34 -6.16
C PHE A 238 7.65 9.87 -6.72
N GLN A 239 8.63 9.53 -5.86
CA GLN A 239 9.92 8.98 -6.27
C GLN A 239 9.90 7.45 -6.39
N SER A 240 8.87 6.76 -5.89
CA SER A 240 8.73 5.32 -6.02
C SER A 240 8.25 4.92 -7.43
N LYS A 241 8.51 3.68 -7.85
CA LYS A 241 8.05 3.19 -9.15
C LYS A 241 6.54 3.11 -9.25
N VAL A 242 5.89 2.77 -8.14
CA VAL A 242 4.43 2.66 -8.03
C VAL A 242 3.95 3.46 -6.83
N LEU A 243 2.95 4.29 -7.05
CA LEU A 243 2.20 4.96 -5.98
C LEU A 243 0.79 4.38 -5.92
N ILE A 244 0.36 3.97 -4.72
CA ILE A 244 -1.01 3.56 -4.44
C ILE A 244 -1.62 4.63 -3.54
N THR A 245 -2.72 5.23 -3.93
CA THR A 245 -3.39 6.27 -3.15
C THR A 245 -4.90 6.11 -3.24
N GLU A 246 -5.59 6.51 -2.19
CA GLU A 246 -7.04 6.60 -2.22
C GLU A 246 -7.53 7.72 -3.14
N CYS A 247 -8.76 7.58 -3.64
CA CYS A 247 -9.51 8.60 -4.35
C CYS A 247 -11.01 8.37 -4.08
N THR A 248 -11.43 8.64 -2.85
CA THR A 248 -12.79 8.31 -2.40
C THR A 248 -13.85 9.11 -3.13
N PHE A 249 -13.58 10.38 -3.46
CA PHE A 249 -14.55 11.29 -4.06
C PHE A 249 -14.12 11.82 -5.42
N LEU A 250 -15.09 11.90 -6.34
CA LEU A 250 -14.88 12.29 -7.74
C LEU A 250 -15.68 13.52 -8.16
N ASP A 251 -16.93 13.66 -7.66
CA ASP A 251 -17.85 14.71 -8.09
C ASP A 251 -17.56 16.02 -7.35
N ASP A 252 -17.66 17.15 -8.06
CA ASP A 252 -17.34 18.48 -7.52
C ASP A 252 -18.12 18.83 -6.25
N GLU A 253 -19.36 18.38 -6.15
CA GLU A 253 -20.22 18.56 -4.97
C GLU A 253 -19.71 17.82 -3.72
N ASP A 254 -18.83 16.83 -3.89
CA ASP A 254 -18.28 16.02 -2.79
C ASP A 254 -16.99 16.61 -2.22
N GLU A 255 -16.41 17.65 -2.79
CA GLU A 255 -15.13 18.19 -2.34
C GLU A 255 -15.16 18.62 -0.87
N ALA A 256 -16.25 19.29 -0.44
CA ALA A 256 -16.42 19.66 0.96
C ALA A 256 -16.61 18.44 1.87
N MET A 257 -17.27 17.39 1.37
CA MET A 257 -17.48 16.14 2.09
C MET A 257 -16.18 15.36 2.24
N SER A 258 -15.32 15.37 1.22
CA SER A 258 -14.01 14.70 1.29
C SER A 258 -13.18 15.23 2.45
N LYS A 259 -13.08 16.54 2.60
CA LYS A 259 -12.38 17.19 3.72
C LYS A 259 -13.00 16.83 5.07
N LYS A 260 -14.34 16.90 5.18
CA LYS A 260 -15.07 16.55 6.40
C LYS A 260 -14.85 15.10 6.84
N LYS A 261 -14.74 14.19 5.89
CA LYS A 261 -14.57 12.75 6.13
C LYS A 261 -13.10 12.32 6.26
N GLY A 262 -12.16 13.20 5.98
CA GLY A 262 -10.73 12.88 6.03
C GLY A 262 -10.24 12.08 4.82
N HIS A 263 -10.87 12.24 3.66
CA HIS A 263 -10.56 11.51 2.43
C HIS A 263 -10.12 12.42 1.28
N SER A 264 -9.51 11.83 0.28
CA SER A 264 -9.07 12.52 -0.92
C SER A 264 -10.20 12.68 -1.95
N HIS A 265 -10.15 13.80 -2.65
CA HIS A 265 -10.93 14.08 -3.85
C HIS A 265 -10.01 14.05 -5.08
N LEU A 266 -10.53 13.65 -6.25
CA LEU A 266 -9.75 13.59 -7.49
C LEU A 266 -9.00 14.91 -7.79
N LYS A 267 -9.63 16.06 -7.56
CA LYS A 267 -9.00 17.38 -7.74
C LYS A 267 -7.73 17.58 -6.88
N HIS A 268 -7.73 17.02 -5.66
CA HIS A 268 -6.56 17.13 -4.77
C HIS A 268 -5.39 16.31 -5.30
N ILE A 269 -5.67 15.14 -5.90
CA ILE A 269 -4.65 14.31 -6.52
C ILE A 269 -4.09 15.00 -7.75
N VAL A 270 -4.95 15.53 -8.62
CA VAL A 270 -4.54 16.29 -9.81
C VAL A 270 -3.72 17.52 -9.40
N HIS A 271 -4.13 18.23 -8.37
CA HIS A 271 -3.36 19.35 -7.83
C HIS A 271 -1.96 18.92 -7.37
N ALA A 272 -1.86 17.85 -6.57
CA ALA A 272 -0.57 17.34 -6.11
C ALA A 272 0.33 16.94 -7.28
N LEU A 273 -0.21 16.29 -8.31
CA LEU A 273 0.54 15.95 -9.52
C LEU A 273 1.06 17.17 -10.27
N ASN A 274 0.29 18.25 -10.35
CA ASN A 274 0.69 19.49 -10.98
C ASN A 274 1.77 20.24 -10.20
N GLU A 275 1.68 20.26 -8.86
CA GLU A 275 2.69 20.89 -7.98
C GLU A 275 4.04 20.18 -8.05
N MET A 276 4.04 18.87 -8.32
CA MET A 276 5.26 18.06 -8.45
C MET A 276 5.94 18.16 -9.81
N ASP A 277 5.67 19.20 -10.61
CA ASP A 277 6.10 19.42 -11.98
C ASP A 277 7.56 18.98 -12.25
N GLY A 278 7.71 17.93 -13.06
CA GLY A 278 9.01 17.37 -13.48
C GLY A 278 9.71 16.44 -12.49
N ASP A 279 9.30 16.37 -11.22
CA ASP A 279 9.95 15.53 -10.20
C ASP A 279 9.19 14.22 -9.88
N ILE A 280 8.34 13.77 -10.80
CA ILE A 280 7.61 12.49 -10.65
C ILE A 280 8.39 11.38 -11.34
N LYS A 281 8.82 10.37 -10.54
CA LYS A 281 9.46 9.14 -11.05
C LYS A 281 8.50 7.95 -11.07
N CYS A 282 7.27 8.12 -10.58
CA CYS A 282 6.28 7.07 -10.65
C CYS A 282 6.02 6.67 -12.09
N GLU A 283 6.21 5.39 -12.36
CA GLU A 283 5.85 4.77 -13.64
C GLU A 283 4.36 4.41 -13.66
N LYS A 284 3.75 4.25 -12.47
CA LYS A 284 2.34 3.91 -12.31
C LYS A 284 1.76 4.49 -11.03
N ILE A 285 0.56 5.07 -11.14
CA ILE A 285 -0.25 5.50 -10.01
C ILE A 285 -1.53 4.66 -10.01
N ILE A 286 -1.84 4.04 -8.88
CA ILE A 286 -3.03 3.22 -8.68
C ILE A 286 -3.96 3.98 -7.75
N LEU A 287 -5.14 4.32 -8.26
CA LEU A 287 -6.22 4.91 -7.48
C LEU A 287 -7.11 3.81 -6.92
N SER A 288 -7.47 3.94 -5.65
CA SER A 288 -8.26 2.95 -4.92
C SER A 288 -9.28 3.63 -4.00
N HIS A 289 -10.02 2.85 -3.23
CA HIS A 289 -10.92 3.33 -2.18
C HIS A 289 -12.04 4.25 -2.66
N PHE A 290 -12.52 4.06 -3.90
CA PHE A 290 -13.65 4.84 -4.41
C PHE A 290 -14.91 4.60 -3.59
N SER A 291 -15.73 5.64 -3.41
CA SER A 291 -17.01 5.53 -2.74
C SER A 291 -17.92 4.53 -3.46
N MET A 292 -18.65 3.70 -2.69
CA MET A 292 -19.64 2.73 -3.21
C MET A 292 -20.73 3.37 -4.07
N LYS A 293 -20.95 4.67 -3.98
CA LYS A 293 -21.96 5.37 -4.78
C LYS A 293 -21.62 5.45 -6.26
N TYR A 294 -20.34 5.28 -6.62
CA TYR A 294 -19.87 5.38 -8.00
C TYR A 294 -19.93 4.04 -8.71
N SER A 295 -20.49 4.03 -9.92
CA SER A 295 -20.37 2.90 -10.83
C SER A 295 -19.01 2.92 -11.53
N ASP A 296 -18.56 1.77 -12.02
CA ASP A 296 -17.32 1.64 -12.81
C ASP A 296 -17.29 2.62 -14.01
N LYS A 297 -18.45 2.82 -14.65
CA LYS A 297 -18.57 3.77 -15.76
C LYS A 297 -18.35 5.20 -15.27
N HIS A 298 -18.97 5.57 -14.15
CA HIS A 298 -18.81 6.91 -13.57
C HIS A 298 -17.34 7.20 -13.20
N ILE A 299 -16.68 6.22 -12.57
CA ILE A 299 -15.25 6.35 -12.22
C ILE A 299 -14.42 6.61 -13.49
N ARG A 300 -14.60 5.81 -14.54
CA ARG A 300 -13.87 6.01 -15.81
C ARG A 300 -14.13 7.39 -16.41
N ASP A 301 -15.38 7.74 -16.56
CA ASP A 301 -15.80 9.02 -17.18
C ASP A 301 -15.22 10.22 -16.39
N ALA A 302 -15.23 10.15 -15.05
CA ALA A 302 -14.67 11.19 -14.18
C ALA A 302 -13.14 11.32 -14.34
N LEU A 303 -12.46 10.21 -14.44
CA LEU A 303 -11.00 10.19 -14.58
C LEU A 303 -10.53 10.63 -15.96
N GLU A 304 -11.24 10.23 -17.01
CA GLU A 304 -10.99 10.71 -18.39
C GLU A 304 -11.18 12.22 -18.52
N LYS A 305 -12.12 12.80 -17.76
CA LYS A 305 -12.37 14.25 -17.75
C LYS A 305 -11.45 15.03 -16.81
N GLY A 306 -11.18 14.46 -15.64
CA GLY A 306 -10.48 15.13 -14.56
C GLY A 306 -8.95 15.07 -14.67
N ILE A 307 -8.42 14.17 -15.49
CA ILE A 307 -6.98 14.01 -15.70
C ILE A 307 -6.65 14.49 -17.11
N PRO A 308 -5.95 15.62 -17.23
CA PRO A 308 -5.66 16.25 -18.53
C PRO A 308 -4.69 15.43 -19.42
#